data_bf2320e7bda04d3028dd550d1ca43643
#
_entry.id   bf2320e7bda04d3028dd550d1ca43643
#
_cell.length_a   1.000
_cell.length_b   1.000
_cell.length_c   1.000
_cell.angle_alpha   90.00
_cell.angle_beta   90.00
_cell.angle_gamma   90.00
#
_symmetry.space_group_name_H-M   'P 1'
#
loop_
_entity.id
_entity.type
_entity.pdbx_description
1 polymer ?
#
loop_
_entity_poly.entity_id
_entity_poly.type
_entity_poly.pdbx_seq_one_letter_code
_entity_poly.pdbx_strand_id
1 'polypeptide(L)'
;MIARSKPNVDYNFLWECICGKGQQIDNTISNSFFFNSGASSLLFFLNLFGTKKRVGLQVFTCSTVLDVIQMAEDRVVLMDIDKDYFTTTYDIVEKHIDSIDILILSHLFGIPNPDYLRIKQLCQLRGVVLIDDLCQTFHAKIGGYFLEDLSDNYFYSFFYDKPISATSGGMLKLSDDLYT
;
A
#
# COMPACT_ATOMS: atom_id res chain seq x y z
N MET A 1 20.01 16.66 -9.14
CA MET A 1 20.28 15.58 -8.15
C MET A 1 19.62 15.98 -6.86
N ILE A 2 18.48 15.38 -6.50
CA ILE A 2 17.80 15.65 -5.22
C ILE A 2 18.66 14.98 -4.15
N ALA A 3 19.18 15.76 -3.21
CA ALA A 3 19.93 15.22 -2.08
C ALA A 3 18.99 14.32 -1.26
N ARG A 4 19.26 13.02 -1.21
CA ARG A 4 18.55 12.11 -0.31
C ARG A 4 18.80 12.56 1.12
N SER A 5 17.75 12.93 1.85
CA SER A 5 17.87 13.24 3.27
C SER A 5 18.40 12.00 4.00
N LYS A 6 19.38 12.19 4.88
CA LYS A 6 19.80 11.10 5.77
C LYS A 6 18.65 10.82 6.74
N PRO A 7 18.39 9.54 7.09
CA PRO A 7 17.40 9.22 8.09
C PRO A 7 17.76 9.91 9.42
N ASN A 8 16.79 10.54 10.05
CA ASN A 8 16.97 11.11 11.39
C ASN A 8 16.80 9.97 12.39
N VAL A 9 17.88 9.23 12.63
CA VAL A 9 17.87 8.08 13.53
C VAL A 9 18.30 8.56 14.91
N ASP A 10 17.42 8.45 15.89
CA ASP A 10 17.76 8.61 17.28
C ASP A 10 18.46 7.34 17.80
N TYR A 11 19.77 7.38 17.85
CA TYR A 11 20.57 6.25 18.31
C TYR A 11 20.36 5.90 19.79
N ASN A 12 19.96 6.87 20.64
CA ASN A 12 19.64 6.60 22.05
C ASN A 12 18.34 5.79 22.13
N PHE A 13 17.33 6.19 21.37
CA PHE A 13 16.07 5.43 21.28
C PHE A 13 16.30 4.00 20.77
N LEU A 14 17.11 3.83 19.71
CA LEU A 14 17.48 2.50 19.22
C LEU A 14 18.18 1.65 20.29
N TRP A 15 19.10 2.26 21.02
CA TRP A 15 19.81 1.57 22.10
C TRP A 15 18.88 1.16 23.24
N GLU A 16 17.94 2.00 23.62
CA GLU A 16 16.90 1.66 24.60
C GLU A 16 16.02 0.51 24.15
N CYS A 17 15.61 0.49 22.87
CA CYS A 17 14.86 -0.62 22.28
C CYS A 17 15.66 -1.93 22.31
N ILE A 18 16.94 -1.89 21.92
CA ILE A 18 17.85 -3.07 21.95
C ILE A 18 18.02 -3.60 23.38
N CYS A 19 18.11 -2.70 24.37
CA CYS A 19 18.24 -3.05 25.76
C CYS A 19 16.93 -3.48 26.44
N GLY A 20 15.84 -3.59 25.69
CA GLY A 20 14.53 -3.96 26.21
C GLY A 20 13.87 -2.88 27.10
N LYS A 21 14.37 -1.64 27.03
CA LYS A 21 13.81 -0.48 27.73
C LYS A 21 12.85 0.34 26.89
N GLY A 22 12.69 -0.01 25.59
CA GLY A 22 11.72 0.62 24.72
C GLY A 22 10.30 0.42 25.20
N GLN A 23 9.43 1.41 25.04
CA GLN A 23 8.01 1.24 25.29
C GLN A 23 7.51 0.09 24.40
N GLN A 24 6.84 -0.89 25.00
CA GLN A 24 6.09 -1.85 24.22
C GLN A 24 5.03 -1.06 23.44
N ILE A 25 5.14 -1.07 22.12
CA ILE A 25 4.07 -0.59 21.26
C ILE A 25 2.92 -1.54 21.51
N ASP A 26 1.84 -1.01 22.06
CA ASP A 26 0.60 -1.77 22.23
C ASP A 26 0.19 -2.24 20.81
N ASN A 27 0.18 -3.55 20.57
CA ASN A 27 -0.12 -4.17 19.27
C ASN A 27 -1.61 -4.08 18.93
N THR A 28 -2.23 -2.92 19.15
CA THR A 28 -3.66 -2.70 19.00
C THR A 28 -4.12 -2.37 17.58
N ILE A 29 -3.25 -2.39 16.59
CA ILE A 29 -3.73 -2.40 15.20
C ILE A 29 -4.10 -3.85 14.87
N SER A 30 -5.36 -4.21 15.13
CA SER A 30 -5.89 -5.54 14.79
C SER A 30 -5.64 -5.87 13.32
N ASN A 31 -5.40 -7.15 13.02
CA ASN A 31 -5.22 -7.66 11.65
C ASN A 31 -4.03 -7.06 10.90
N SER A 32 -2.97 -6.68 11.63
CA SER A 32 -1.76 -6.10 11.02
C SER A 32 -0.55 -7.00 11.21
N PHE A 33 0.25 -7.08 10.15
CA PHE A 33 1.49 -7.83 10.09
C PHE A 33 2.65 -6.89 9.78
N PHE A 34 3.78 -7.12 10.43
CA PHE A 34 4.99 -6.35 10.20
C PHE A 34 6.02 -7.17 9.43
N PHE A 35 6.67 -6.52 8.47
CA PHE A 35 7.64 -7.12 7.56
C PHE A 35 8.93 -6.29 7.53
N ASN A 36 9.99 -6.84 6.93
CA ASN A 36 11.25 -6.15 6.73
C ASN A 36 11.20 -5.05 5.66
N SER A 37 10.15 -5.02 4.83
CA SER A 37 9.93 -3.99 3.81
C SER A 37 8.48 -3.93 3.35
N GLY A 38 8.05 -2.82 2.73
CA GLY A 38 6.75 -2.73 2.06
C GLY A 38 6.61 -3.70 0.89
N ALA A 39 7.70 -4.00 0.19
CA ALA A 39 7.73 -5.01 -0.86
C ALA A 39 7.36 -6.40 -0.33
N SER A 40 7.92 -6.79 0.82
CA SER A 40 7.59 -8.06 1.47
C SER A 40 6.16 -8.10 1.98
N SER A 41 5.61 -6.97 2.43
CA SER A 41 4.20 -6.84 2.82
C SER A 41 3.29 -7.11 1.62
N LEU A 42 3.57 -6.48 0.48
CA LEU A 42 2.80 -6.66 -0.75
C LEU A 42 2.94 -8.08 -1.31
N LEU A 43 4.16 -8.65 -1.31
CA LEU A 43 4.38 -10.03 -1.77
C LEU A 43 3.58 -11.04 -0.94
N PHE A 44 3.58 -10.87 0.38
CA PHE A 44 2.77 -11.71 1.26
C PHE A 44 1.29 -11.60 0.91
N PHE A 45 0.78 -10.38 0.72
CA PHE A 45 -0.62 -10.16 0.34
C PHE A 45 -0.98 -10.86 -0.98
N LEU A 46 -0.19 -10.69 -2.03
CA LEU A 46 -0.47 -11.32 -3.33
C LEU A 46 -0.49 -12.85 -3.22
N ASN A 47 0.44 -13.42 -2.45
CA ASN A 47 0.52 -14.87 -2.25
C ASN A 47 -0.70 -15.49 -1.53
N LEU A 48 -1.52 -14.69 -0.81
CA LEU A 48 -2.77 -15.17 -0.21
C LEU A 48 -3.77 -15.67 -1.26
N PHE A 49 -3.70 -15.15 -2.48
CA PHE A 49 -4.64 -15.47 -3.56
C PHE A 49 -4.12 -16.54 -4.53
N GLY A 50 -2.93 -17.08 -4.30
CA GLY A 50 -2.24 -17.99 -5.23
C GLY A 50 -1.66 -17.24 -6.43
N THR A 51 -1.08 -17.95 -7.39
CA THR A 51 -0.38 -17.40 -8.55
C THR A 51 -1.29 -17.16 -9.76
N LYS A 52 -0.76 -16.46 -10.77
CA LYS A 52 -1.38 -16.19 -12.08
C LYS A 52 -2.62 -15.29 -12.01
N LYS A 53 -2.74 -14.50 -10.96
CA LYS A 53 -3.77 -13.45 -10.85
C LYS A 53 -3.48 -12.31 -11.83
N ARG A 54 -4.51 -11.64 -12.24
CA ARG A 54 -4.43 -10.42 -13.06
C ARG A 54 -4.47 -9.22 -12.13
N VAL A 55 -3.34 -8.55 -11.98
CA VAL A 55 -3.18 -7.44 -11.04
C VAL A 55 -3.21 -6.12 -11.80
N GLY A 56 -4.24 -5.32 -11.55
CA GLY A 56 -4.36 -3.94 -12.04
C GLY A 56 -3.36 -3.04 -11.33
N LEU A 57 -2.58 -2.29 -12.10
CA LEU A 57 -1.57 -1.38 -11.60
C LEU A 57 -1.51 -0.12 -12.44
N GLN A 58 -1.52 1.05 -11.81
CA GLN A 58 -1.30 2.30 -12.54
C GLN A 58 0.13 2.40 -13.06
N VAL A 59 0.32 2.98 -14.26
CA VAL A 59 1.64 3.07 -14.91
C VAL A 59 2.63 3.96 -14.14
N PHE A 60 2.15 4.94 -13.41
CA PHE A 60 2.96 5.82 -12.60
C PHE A 60 2.98 5.35 -11.14
N THR A 61 3.94 4.50 -10.83
CA THR A 61 4.13 3.94 -9.48
C THR A 61 5.60 3.56 -9.27
N CYS A 62 5.93 3.09 -8.07
CA CYS A 62 7.27 2.58 -7.77
C CYS A 62 7.53 1.28 -8.55
N SER A 63 8.67 1.18 -9.25
CA SER A 63 9.06 -0.03 -9.99
C SER A 63 9.09 -1.29 -9.13
N THR A 64 9.39 -1.14 -7.84
CA THR A 64 9.38 -2.27 -6.88
C THR A 64 8.01 -2.96 -6.82
N VAL A 65 6.90 -2.24 -7.01
CA VAL A 65 5.56 -2.85 -7.05
C VAL A 65 5.43 -3.81 -8.23
N LEU A 66 5.94 -3.40 -9.41
CA LEU A 66 5.97 -4.26 -10.58
C LEU A 66 6.83 -5.51 -10.36
N ASP A 67 8.01 -5.32 -9.76
CA ASP A 67 8.92 -6.45 -9.46
C ASP A 67 8.23 -7.46 -8.51
N VAL A 68 7.51 -6.97 -7.50
CA VAL A 68 6.77 -7.82 -6.54
C VAL A 68 5.66 -8.62 -7.23
N ILE A 69 4.89 -8.00 -8.15
CA ILE A 69 3.86 -8.72 -8.90
C ILE A 69 4.48 -9.84 -9.74
N GLN A 70 5.64 -9.59 -10.35
CA GLN A 70 6.37 -10.62 -11.10
C GLN A 70 6.90 -11.73 -10.19
N MET A 71 7.39 -11.39 -9.00
CA MET A 71 7.84 -12.38 -8.00
C MET A 71 6.69 -13.26 -7.48
N ALA A 72 5.48 -12.75 -7.43
CA ALA A 72 4.26 -13.51 -7.10
C ALA A 72 3.77 -14.40 -8.25
N GLU A 73 4.47 -14.40 -9.40
CA GLU A 73 4.07 -15.11 -10.63
C GLU A 73 2.70 -14.62 -11.18
N ASP A 74 2.35 -13.36 -10.91
CA ASP A 74 1.11 -12.74 -11.35
C ASP A 74 1.29 -11.95 -12.66
N ARG A 75 0.18 -11.60 -13.31
CA ARG A 75 0.15 -10.86 -14.56
C ARG A 75 -0.27 -9.41 -14.30
N VAL A 76 0.54 -8.48 -14.76
CA VAL A 76 0.22 -7.06 -14.67
C VAL A 76 -0.75 -6.64 -15.77
N VAL A 77 -1.80 -5.90 -15.39
CA VAL A 77 -2.68 -5.13 -16.26
C VAL A 77 -2.41 -3.66 -15.99
N LEU A 78 -1.66 -3.02 -16.88
CA LEU A 78 -1.30 -1.61 -16.73
C LEU A 78 -2.49 -0.72 -17.06
N MET A 79 -2.73 0.26 -16.20
CA MET A 79 -3.77 1.27 -16.32
C MET A 79 -3.14 2.64 -16.49
N ASP A 80 -3.70 3.45 -17.36
CA ASP A 80 -3.29 4.85 -17.55
C ASP A 80 -3.61 5.68 -16.30
N ILE A 81 -3.11 6.90 -16.28
CA ILE A 81 -3.30 7.85 -15.19
C ILE A 81 -3.88 9.17 -15.72
N ASP A 82 -4.52 9.89 -14.83
CA ASP A 82 -4.85 11.29 -15.07
C ASP A 82 -3.60 12.17 -14.92
N LYS A 83 -3.42 13.11 -15.83
CA LYS A 83 -2.23 14.00 -15.88
C LYS A 83 -2.16 15.02 -14.75
N ASP A 84 -3.30 15.34 -14.12
CA ASP A 84 -3.40 16.36 -13.08
C ASP A 84 -3.23 15.76 -11.67
N TYR A 85 -3.61 14.48 -11.51
CA TYR A 85 -3.56 13.76 -10.24
C TYR A 85 -2.47 12.68 -10.15
N PHE A 86 -1.85 12.30 -11.28
CA PHE A 86 -0.83 11.24 -11.37
C PHE A 86 -1.28 9.89 -10.82
N THR A 87 -2.59 9.64 -10.81
CA THR A 87 -3.19 8.38 -10.38
C THR A 87 -4.27 7.94 -11.37
N THR A 88 -4.63 6.66 -11.36
CA THR A 88 -5.72 6.16 -12.18
C THR A 88 -7.06 6.76 -11.75
N THR A 89 -8.01 6.86 -12.65
CA THR A 89 -9.37 7.39 -12.39
C THR A 89 -10.41 6.28 -12.37
N TYR A 90 -11.60 6.58 -11.87
CA TYR A 90 -12.74 5.67 -11.92
C TYR A 90 -12.99 5.14 -13.34
N ASP A 91 -13.04 6.00 -14.34
CA ASP A 91 -13.34 5.63 -15.74
C ASP A 91 -12.29 4.69 -16.34
N ILE A 92 -11.03 4.86 -15.94
CA ILE A 92 -9.94 3.97 -16.37
C ILE A 92 -10.08 2.61 -15.68
N VAL A 93 -10.32 2.59 -14.38
CA VAL A 93 -10.51 1.34 -13.63
C VAL A 93 -11.75 0.58 -14.15
N GLU A 94 -12.87 1.28 -14.39
CA GLU A 94 -14.10 0.67 -14.92
C GLU A 94 -13.88 -0.05 -16.26
N LYS A 95 -13.06 0.51 -17.16
CA LYS A 95 -12.71 -0.13 -18.43
C LYS A 95 -11.91 -1.42 -18.28
N HIS A 96 -11.19 -1.58 -17.18
CA HIS A 96 -10.30 -2.72 -16.94
C HIS A 96 -10.83 -3.69 -15.88
N ILE A 97 -11.89 -3.34 -15.17
CA ILE A 97 -12.35 -4.05 -13.97
C ILE A 97 -12.62 -5.55 -14.22
N ASP A 98 -13.18 -5.91 -15.36
CA ASP A 98 -13.48 -7.31 -15.71
C ASP A 98 -12.23 -8.10 -16.17
N SER A 99 -11.11 -7.41 -16.36
CA SER A 99 -9.82 -8.00 -16.76
C SER A 99 -8.84 -8.18 -15.61
N ILE A 100 -9.20 -7.83 -14.39
CA ILE A 100 -8.35 -7.90 -13.20
C ILE A 100 -9.02 -8.69 -12.08
N ASP A 101 -8.22 -9.29 -11.23
CA ASP A 101 -8.63 -10.03 -10.04
C ASP A 101 -8.28 -9.23 -8.76
N ILE A 102 -7.18 -8.46 -8.82
CA ILE A 102 -6.69 -7.61 -7.74
C ILE A 102 -6.39 -6.23 -8.32
N LEU A 103 -6.71 -5.17 -7.59
CA LEU A 103 -6.31 -3.80 -7.91
C LEU A 103 -5.37 -3.28 -6.82
N ILE A 104 -4.15 -2.86 -7.21
CA ILE A 104 -3.25 -2.09 -6.36
C ILE A 104 -3.48 -0.62 -6.68
N LEU A 105 -4.04 0.13 -5.75
CA LEU A 105 -4.32 1.56 -5.90
C LEU A 105 -3.30 2.38 -5.13
N SER A 106 -2.38 3.04 -5.84
CA SER A 106 -1.34 3.85 -5.21
C SER A 106 -1.84 5.26 -4.93
N HIS A 107 -1.64 5.71 -3.70
CA HIS A 107 -1.90 7.08 -3.25
C HIS A 107 -0.55 7.81 -3.15
N LEU A 108 -0.30 8.74 -4.07
CA LEU A 108 1.01 9.34 -4.25
C LEU A 108 1.09 10.74 -3.63
N PHE A 109 2.30 11.13 -3.20
CA PHE A 109 2.60 12.48 -2.73
C PHE A 109 1.78 12.97 -1.53
N GLY A 110 1.22 12.06 -0.74
CA GLY A 110 0.33 12.40 0.38
C GLY A 110 -1.10 12.73 -0.05
N ILE A 111 -1.46 12.49 -1.31
CA ILE A 111 -2.77 12.81 -1.89
C ILE A 111 -3.55 11.51 -2.12
N PRO A 112 -4.70 11.32 -1.46
CA PRO A 112 -5.59 10.21 -1.77
C PRO A 112 -6.09 10.29 -3.21
N ASN A 113 -6.35 9.14 -3.81
CA ASN A 113 -7.01 9.08 -5.11
C ASN A 113 -8.38 9.79 -5.03
N PRO A 114 -8.67 10.77 -5.89
CA PRO A 114 -9.92 11.57 -5.83
C PRO A 114 -11.17 10.73 -6.06
N ASP A 115 -11.06 9.63 -6.80
CA ASP A 115 -12.17 8.71 -7.09
C ASP A 115 -12.22 7.50 -6.12
N TYR A 116 -11.44 7.50 -5.05
CA TYR A 116 -11.23 6.36 -4.16
C TYR A 116 -12.50 5.62 -3.78
N LEU A 117 -13.48 6.33 -3.24
CA LEU A 117 -14.75 5.71 -2.77
C LEU A 117 -15.53 5.05 -3.90
N ARG A 118 -15.55 5.66 -5.09
CA ARG A 118 -16.20 5.10 -6.28
C ARG A 118 -15.46 3.86 -6.77
N ILE A 119 -14.13 3.90 -6.80
CA ILE A 119 -13.28 2.76 -7.19
C ILE A 119 -13.47 1.61 -6.20
N LYS A 120 -13.44 1.89 -4.89
CA LYS A 120 -13.67 0.88 -3.85
C LYS A 120 -15.03 0.20 -4.04
N GLN A 121 -16.08 0.98 -4.22
CA GLN A 121 -17.43 0.43 -4.47
C GLN A 121 -17.47 -0.42 -5.74
N LEU A 122 -16.82 0.02 -6.82
CA LEU A 122 -16.75 -0.74 -8.07
C LEU A 122 -16.03 -2.08 -7.86
N CYS A 123 -14.90 -2.10 -7.18
CA CYS A 123 -14.17 -3.33 -6.85
C CYS A 123 -15.07 -4.31 -6.06
N GLN A 124 -15.77 -3.83 -5.04
CA GLN A 124 -16.70 -4.65 -4.25
C GLN A 124 -17.82 -5.25 -5.11
N LEU A 125 -18.43 -4.45 -5.99
CA LEU A 125 -19.51 -4.90 -6.88
C LEU A 125 -19.05 -5.95 -7.90
N ARG A 126 -17.78 -5.91 -8.30
CA ARG A 126 -17.20 -6.82 -9.32
C ARG A 126 -16.37 -7.95 -8.73
N GLY A 127 -16.27 -8.05 -7.40
CA GLY A 127 -15.48 -9.08 -6.73
C GLY A 127 -13.97 -8.96 -6.96
N VAL A 128 -13.49 -7.75 -7.25
CA VAL A 128 -12.07 -7.43 -7.38
C VAL A 128 -11.51 -7.07 -6.01
N VAL A 129 -10.42 -7.70 -5.61
CA VAL A 129 -9.77 -7.39 -4.34
C VAL A 129 -8.99 -6.09 -4.46
N LEU A 130 -9.28 -5.11 -3.59
CA LEU A 130 -8.57 -3.84 -3.53
C LEU A 130 -7.52 -3.88 -2.42
N ILE A 131 -6.30 -3.43 -2.74
CA ILE A 131 -5.27 -3.10 -1.76
C ILE A 131 -4.73 -1.69 -2.04
N ASP A 132 -4.68 -0.87 -1.00
CA ASP A 132 -4.19 0.50 -1.07
C ASP A 132 -2.69 0.55 -0.77
N ASP A 133 -1.92 1.11 -1.70
CA ASP A 133 -0.51 1.43 -1.49
C ASP A 133 -0.42 2.80 -0.81
N LEU A 134 -0.21 2.79 0.51
CA LEU A 134 -0.08 3.98 1.34
C LEU A 134 1.38 4.35 1.63
N CYS A 135 2.34 3.78 0.89
CA CYS A 135 3.78 4.01 1.11
C CYS A 135 4.22 5.47 0.97
N GLN A 136 3.45 6.32 0.31
CA GLN A 136 3.71 7.75 0.18
C GLN A 136 2.62 8.62 0.85
N THR A 137 1.66 8.00 1.54
CA THR A 137 0.50 8.71 2.08
C THR A 137 0.22 8.22 3.50
N PHE A 138 0.33 9.11 4.47
CA PHE A 138 0.09 8.80 5.87
C PHE A 138 -0.90 9.80 6.46
N HIS A 139 -1.94 9.30 7.13
CA HIS A 139 -3.01 10.07 7.73
C HIS A 139 -3.68 11.09 6.80
N ALA A 140 -3.68 10.82 5.51
CA ALA A 140 -4.45 11.62 4.55
C ALA A 140 -5.96 11.38 4.72
N LYS A 141 -6.77 12.37 4.37
CA LYS A 141 -8.21 12.33 4.62
C LYS A 141 -9.03 12.45 3.34
N ILE A 142 -10.14 11.72 3.34
CA ILE A 142 -11.22 11.85 2.36
C ILE A 142 -12.49 12.15 3.15
N GLY A 143 -13.15 13.29 2.89
CA GLY A 143 -14.40 13.66 3.58
C GLY A 143 -14.29 13.75 5.10
N GLY A 144 -13.08 14.01 5.63
CA GLY A 144 -12.81 14.11 7.08
C GLY A 144 -12.35 12.80 7.75
N TYR A 145 -12.50 11.65 7.10
CA TYR A 145 -12.04 10.34 7.57
C TYR A 145 -10.62 10.04 7.10
N PHE A 146 -9.82 9.41 7.93
CA PHE A 146 -8.50 8.94 7.50
C PHE A 146 -8.64 7.85 6.44
N LEU A 147 -7.72 7.85 5.47
CA LEU A 147 -7.74 6.87 4.40
C LEU A 147 -7.58 5.45 4.95
N GLU A 148 -6.79 5.28 5.99
CA GLU A 148 -6.59 4.03 6.72
C GLU A 148 -7.88 3.46 7.31
N ASP A 149 -8.79 4.33 7.77
CA ASP A 149 -10.10 3.93 8.32
C ASP A 149 -11.08 3.51 7.20
N LEU A 150 -10.84 4.00 6.00
CA LEU A 150 -11.65 3.71 4.81
C LEU A 150 -11.15 2.49 4.03
N SER A 151 -9.88 2.10 4.21
CA SER A 151 -9.23 1.01 3.48
C SER A 151 -9.47 -0.34 4.17
N ASP A 152 -9.86 -1.34 3.40
CA ASP A 152 -10.03 -2.70 3.91
C ASP A 152 -8.68 -3.42 3.99
N ASN A 153 -7.85 -3.27 2.96
CA ASN A 153 -6.50 -3.80 2.90
C ASN A 153 -5.54 -2.69 2.47
N TYR A 154 -4.47 -2.51 3.21
CA TYR A 154 -3.43 -1.55 2.82
C TYR A 154 -2.06 -1.95 3.33
N PHE A 155 -1.02 -1.40 2.70
CA PHE A 155 0.34 -1.60 3.15
C PHE A 155 1.13 -0.30 3.21
N TYR A 156 2.11 -0.30 4.11
CA TYR A 156 3.10 0.74 4.29
C TYR A 156 4.51 0.25 4.01
N SER A 157 5.36 1.19 3.61
CA SER A 157 6.82 1.04 3.67
C SER A 157 7.37 2.06 4.65
N PHE A 158 8.29 1.63 5.51
CA PHE A 158 8.98 2.47 6.49
C PHE A 158 10.43 2.74 6.08
N PHE A 159 10.70 2.70 4.78
CA PHE A 159 12.03 3.03 4.27
C PHE A 159 12.35 4.51 4.53
N TYR A 160 13.65 4.87 4.51
CA TYR A 160 14.12 6.19 4.97
C TYR A 160 13.54 7.39 4.20
N ASP A 161 13.00 7.19 3.02
CA ASP A 161 12.40 8.23 2.15
C ASP A 161 10.87 8.31 2.26
N LYS A 162 10.27 7.58 3.20
CA LYS A 162 8.82 7.51 3.37
C LYS A 162 8.32 8.50 4.44
N PRO A 163 7.02 8.86 4.41
CA PRO A 163 6.43 9.77 5.41
C PRO A 163 6.63 9.30 6.86
N ILE A 164 6.51 7.98 7.09
CA ILE A 164 6.96 7.34 8.32
C ILE A 164 8.28 6.67 8.01
N SER A 165 9.36 7.26 8.49
CA SER A 165 10.70 6.82 8.17
C SER A 165 11.32 6.03 9.30
N ALA A 166 11.77 4.82 8.97
CA ALA A 166 12.69 4.01 9.78
C ALA A 166 13.91 3.64 8.92
N THR A 167 14.75 2.75 9.40
CA THR A 167 15.87 2.23 8.58
C THR A 167 15.38 1.29 7.50
N SER A 168 14.33 0.51 7.81
CA SER A 168 13.64 -0.43 6.95
C SER A 168 12.32 -0.83 7.61
N GLY A 169 11.49 -1.56 6.92
CA GLY A 169 10.26 -2.13 7.46
C GLY A 169 9.08 -1.94 6.52
N GLY A 170 8.03 -2.68 6.80
CA GLY A 170 6.73 -2.57 6.17
C GLY A 170 5.64 -3.07 7.09
N MET A 171 4.42 -2.68 6.81
CA MET A 171 3.23 -3.15 7.50
C MET A 171 2.16 -3.48 6.47
N LEU A 172 1.43 -4.55 6.72
CA LEU A 172 0.23 -4.94 5.98
C LEU A 172 -0.95 -4.98 6.95
N LYS A 173 -2.04 -4.32 6.60
CA LYS A 173 -3.34 -4.45 7.24
C LYS A 173 -4.25 -5.26 6.33
N LEU A 174 -4.95 -6.23 6.88
CA LEU A 174 -5.94 -7.04 6.18
C LEU A 174 -7.35 -6.75 6.69
N SER A 175 -8.33 -6.92 5.81
CA SER A 175 -9.74 -7.01 6.20
C SER A 175 -9.98 -8.24 7.09
N ASP A 176 -11.05 -8.23 7.87
CA ASP A 176 -11.40 -9.34 8.76
C ASP A 176 -11.60 -10.65 7.99
N ASP A 177 -12.17 -10.57 6.78
CA ASP A 177 -12.42 -11.73 5.91
C ASP A 177 -11.14 -12.42 5.40
N LEU A 178 -10.03 -11.68 5.29
CA LEU A 178 -8.74 -12.20 4.85
C LEU A 178 -7.82 -12.59 6.01
N TYR A 179 -8.15 -12.15 7.23
CA TYR A 179 -7.35 -12.42 8.41
C TYR A 179 -7.63 -13.79 9.03
N THR A 180 -8.81 -14.37 8.81
CA THR A 180 -9.24 -15.67 9.34
C THR A 180 -8.71 -16.84 8.54
#